data_2a15c6415d55e0f6b474e730df09a324
#
_entry.id   2a15c6415d55e0f6b474e730df09a324
#
_cell.length_a   1.000
_cell.length_b   1.000
_cell.length_c   1.000
_cell.angle_alpha   90.00
_cell.angle_beta   90.00
_cell.angle_gamma   90.00
#
_symmetry.space_group_name_H-M   'P 1'
#
loop_
_entity.id
_entity.type
_entity.pdbx_description
1 polymer ?
#
loop_
_entity_poly.entity_id
_entity_poly.type
_entity_poly.pdbx_seq_one_letter_code
_entity_poly.pdbx_strand_id
1 'polypeptide(L)'
;EYTSKYTMKTDRIDSVREQARYEVALEKFLKDNGIGAFADTFQDLYGLKQLPGLAAQNLMGKGIGFGPEGDYKISAFSAVLMAMSKGRKGVTGFIEDYTYDLTQGQELELASHMLEVPVNFAATKPEIDVLPLGIGGKEDPARLIFDGAEGDGIQVTMVDMGDHFRIICADIELVKQPKPMPKLPVARIMYRHKPNFSIGTAAWCYAGGAHHSVVSTALTREDIALFAHLTGTELITIGEDTTEADLLKLGYRR
;
A
#
# COMPACT_ATOMS: atom_id res chain seq x y z
N GLU A 1 2.87 -11.51 -21.81
CA GLU A 1 1.78 -10.84 -21.09
C GLU A 1 2.19 -9.41 -20.70
N TYR A 2 3.35 -9.19 -20.03
CA TYR A 2 3.79 -7.86 -19.61
C TYR A 2 3.87 -6.86 -20.77
N THR A 3 4.48 -7.26 -21.89
CA THR A 3 4.65 -6.42 -23.08
C THR A 3 3.33 -5.97 -23.73
N SER A 4 2.24 -6.68 -23.50
CA SER A 4 0.91 -6.27 -23.97
C SER A 4 0.16 -5.40 -22.95
N LYS A 5 0.41 -5.62 -21.67
CA LYS A 5 -0.26 -4.87 -20.58
C LYS A 5 0.40 -3.53 -20.29
N TYR A 6 1.72 -3.46 -20.35
CA TYR A 6 2.51 -2.33 -19.85
C TYR A 6 3.33 -1.68 -20.97
N THR A 7 3.75 -0.46 -20.76
CA THR A 7 4.68 0.25 -21.64
C THR A 7 6.12 -0.10 -21.23
N MET A 8 6.87 -0.69 -22.15
CA MET A 8 8.27 -1.01 -21.90
C MET A 8 9.15 0.25 -22.03
N LYS A 9 9.84 0.64 -20.96
CA LYS A 9 10.81 1.76 -20.93
C LYS A 9 12.27 1.28 -20.87
N THR A 10 12.47 -0.01 -20.71
CA THR A 10 13.79 -0.64 -20.60
C THR A 10 14.04 -1.60 -21.75
N ASP A 11 15.30 -1.77 -22.13
CA ASP A 11 15.82 -2.82 -22.99
C ASP A 11 16.38 -4.03 -22.20
N ARG A 12 16.44 -3.94 -20.88
CA ARG A 12 16.92 -4.99 -19.97
C ARG A 12 15.87 -6.11 -19.79
N ILE A 13 15.53 -6.78 -20.88
CA ILE A 13 14.46 -7.78 -20.95
C ILE A 13 14.70 -8.98 -20.02
N ASP A 14 15.96 -9.33 -19.76
CA ASP A 14 16.26 -10.46 -18.86
C ASP A 14 15.89 -10.15 -17.40
N SER A 15 16.06 -8.90 -16.95
CA SER A 15 15.55 -8.46 -15.63
C SER A 15 14.03 -8.56 -15.53
N VAL A 16 13.32 -8.18 -16.60
CA VAL A 16 11.85 -8.30 -16.67
C VAL A 16 11.41 -9.77 -16.68
N ARG A 17 12.13 -10.65 -17.38
CA ARG A 17 11.87 -12.10 -17.38
C ARG A 17 12.08 -12.72 -16.01
N GLU A 18 13.08 -12.26 -15.26
CA GLU A 18 13.32 -12.75 -13.91
C GLU A 18 12.14 -12.43 -13.00
N GLN A 19 11.57 -11.23 -13.05
CA GLN A 19 10.35 -10.88 -12.33
C GLN A 19 9.14 -11.73 -12.76
N ALA A 20 9.02 -12.03 -14.05
CA ALA A 20 7.96 -12.92 -14.53
C ALA A 20 8.09 -14.35 -13.97
N ARG A 21 9.32 -14.83 -13.76
CA ARG A 21 9.56 -16.12 -13.10
C ARG A 21 9.13 -16.08 -11.64
N TYR A 22 9.45 -14.99 -10.93
CA TYR A 22 9.02 -14.81 -9.53
C TYR A 22 7.50 -14.78 -9.43
N GLU A 23 6.82 -14.01 -10.27
CA GLU A 23 5.36 -13.94 -10.26
C GLU A 23 4.74 -15.32 -10.47
N VAL A 24 5.16 -16.05 -11.51
CA VAL A 24 4.60 -17.37 -11.82
C VAL A 24 4.91 -18.39 -10.72
N ALA A 25 6.13 -18.38 -10.19
CA ALA A 25 6.54 -19.32 -9.14
C ALA A 25 5.81 -19.04 -7.82
N LEU A 26 5.73 -17.78 -7.39
CA LEU A 26 5.02 -17.37 -6.18
C LEU A 26 3.51 -17.64 -6.32
N GLU A 27 2.89 -17.23 -7.43
CA GLU A 27 1.46 -17.47 -7.66
C GLU A 27 1.13 -18.97 -7.55
N LYS A 28 1.93 -19.80 -8.22
CA LYS A 28 1.75 -21.25 -8.15
C LYS A 28 1.93 -21.78 -6.73
N PHE A 29 3.00 -21.39 -6.05
CA PHE A 29 3.27 -21.83 -4.68
C PHE A 29 2.14 -21.44 -3.72
N LEU A 30 1.73 -20.18 -3.75
CA LEU A 30 0.66 -19.66 -2.89
C LEU A 30 -0.65 -20.40 -3.15
N LYS A 31 -1.00 -20.58 -4.42
CA LYS A 31 -2.23 -21.27 -4.82
C LYS A 31 -2.23 -22.75 -4.44
N ASP A 32 -1.14 -23.47 -4.70
CA ASP A 32 -1.03 -24.90 -4.40
C ASP A 32 -1.11 -25.17 -2.87
N ASN A 33 -0.74 -24.20 -2.05
CA ASN A 33 -0.75 -24.31 -0.59
C ASN A 33 -1.94 -23.59 0.08
N GLY A 34 -2.87 -23.00 -0.69
CA GLY A 34 -4.04 -22.29 -0.15
C GLY A 34 -3.67 -21.01 0.62
N ILE A 35 -2.58 -20.35 0.24
CA ILE A 35 -2.05 -19.15 0.91
C ILE A 35 -2.59 -17.91 0.18
N GLY A 36 -3.24 -17.00 0.93
CA GLY A 36 -3.85 -15.78 0.40
C GLY A 36 -2.98 -14.53 0.51
N ALA A 37 -1.85 -14.60 1.22
CA ALA A 37 -0.97 -13.46 1.43
C ALA A 37 0.47 -13.91 1.67
N PHE A 38 1.45 -13.02 1.46
CA PHE A 38 2.85 -13.29 1.79
C PHE A 38 3.56 -12.02 2.26
N ALA A 39 4.66 -12.20 2.98
CA ALA A 39 5.60 -11.14 3.33
C ALA A 39 7.00 -11.53 2.85
N ASP A 40 7.83 -10.55 2.59
CA ASP A 40 9.25 -10.74 2.32
C ASP A 40 10.11 -9.79 3.18
N THR A 41 11.42 -10.05 3.19
CA THR A 41 12.40 -9.17 3.82
C THR A 41 13.59 -8.98 2.89
N PHE A 42 14.38 -7.93 3.09
CA PHE A 42 15.58 -7.70 2.27
C PHE A 42 16.69 -8.72 2.55
N GLN A 43 16.71 -9.28 3.75
CA GLN A 43 17.80 -10.14 4.23
C GLN A 43 17.63 -11.59 3.82
N ASP A 44 16.40 -12.08 3.68
CA ASP A 44 16.08 -13.51 3.62
C ASP A 44 15.72 -14.03 2.22
N LEU A 45 15.92 -13.21 1.18
CA LEU A 45 15.63 -13.58 -0.20
C LEU A 45 16.78 -14.38 -0.83
N TYR A 46 17.14 -15.50 -0.21
CA TYR A 46 18.20 -16.39 -0.72
C TYR A 46 17.81 -17.00 -2.07
N GLY A 47 18.75 -17.00 -3.00
CA GLY A 47 18.57 -17.55 -4.35
C GLY A 47 17.84 -16.62 -5.33
N LEU A 48 17.20 -15.54 -4.86
CA LEU A 48 16.63 -14.53 -5.75
C LEU A 48 17.70 -13.53 -6.19
N LYS A 49 17.72 -13.21 -7.47
CA LYS A 49 18.65 -12.23 -8.04
C LYS A 49 18.23 -10.79 -7.77
N GLN A 50 16.91 -10.55 -7.76
CA GLN A 50 16.27 -9.24 -7.57
C GLN A 50 15.25 -9.32 -6.43
N LEU A 51 14.90 -8.17 -5.88
CA LEU A 51 13.70 -8.04 -5.04
C LEU A 51 12.44 -8.24 -5.91
N PRO A 52 11.40 -8.94 -5.43
CA PRO A 52 10.25 -9.35 -6.26
C PRO A 52 9.21 -8.23 -6.50
N GLY A 53 9.67 -7.00 -6.79
CA GLY A 53 8.82 -5.82 -6.89
C GLY A 53 7.71 -5.92 -7.92
N LEU A 54 8.04 -6.08 -9.21
CA LEU A 54 7.04 -6.23 -10.28
C LEU A 54 6.13 -7.44 -10.05
N ALA A 55 6.69 -8.54 -9.55
CA ALA A 55 5.91 -9.73 -9.23
C ALA A 55 4.90 -9.44 -8.10
N ALA A 56 5.33 -8.80 -7.01
CA ALA A 56 4.45 -8.42 -5.90
C ALA A 56 3.34 -7.45 -6.34
N GLN A 57 3.67 -6.41 -7.15
CA GLN A 57 2.70 -5.47 -7.71
C GLN A 57 1.57 -6.18 -8.47
N ASN A 58 1.94 -7.17 -9.29
CA ASN A 58 0.96 -7.94 -10.08
C ASN A 58 0.17 -8.94 -9.23
N LEU A 59 0.82 -9.60 -8.26
CA LEU A 59 0.14 -10.55 -7.36
C LEU A 59 -0.91 -9.85 -6.50
N MET A 60 -0.58 -8.66 -5.98
CA MET A 60 -1.58 -7.83 -5.30
C MET A 60 -2.72 -7.43 -6.25
N GLY A 61 -2.42 -7.13 -7.51
CA GLY A 61 -3.43 -6.90 -8.55
C GLY A 61 -4.39 -8.08 -8.79
N LYS A 62 -3.98 -9.28 -8.39
CA LYS A 62 -4.79 -10.51 -8.43
C LYS A 62 -5.50 -10.82 -7.10
N GLY A 63 -5.35 -9.93 -6.09
CA GLY A 63 -6.00 -10.07 -4.77
C GLY A 63 -5.20 -10.86 -3.75
N ILE A 64 -3.91 -11.07 -3.96
CA ILE A 64 -3.00 -11.68 -2.99
C ILE A 64 -2.47 -10.58 -2.06
N GLY A 65 -2.63 -10.76 -0.75
CA GLY A 65 -2.13 -9.81 0.23
C GLY A 65 -0.60 -9.77 0.27
N PHE A 66 -0.06 -8.60 0.57
CA PHE A 66 1.38 -8.40 0.68
C PHE A 66 1.72 -7.47 1.84
N GLY A 67 2.83 -7.76 2.51
CA GLY A 67 3.45 -6.90 3.51
C GLY A 67 4.98 -6.98 3.37
N PRO A 68 5.64 -5.88 3.00
CA PRO A 68 7.09 -5.85 2.90
C PRO A 68 7.74 -5.89 4.28
N GLU A 69 9.06 -6.09 4.29
CA GLU A 69 9.91 -5.97 5.49
C GLU A 69 9.50 -6.91 6.63
N GLY A 70 8.89 -8.05 6.28
CA GLY A 70 8.43 -9.03 7.25
C GLY A 70 7.12 -8.66 7.96
N ASP A 71 6.38 -7.65 7.50
CA ASP A 71 5.11 -7.25 8.10
C ASP A 71 3.98 -8.21 7.72
N TYR A 72 3.99 -9.37 8.38
CA TYR A 72 2.97 -10.40 8.20
C TYR A 72 1.57 -9.94 8.62
N LYS A 73 1.46 -8.97 9.55
CA LYS A 73 0.16 -8.45 9.99
C LYS A 73 -0.52 -7.68 8.87
N ILE A 74 0.21 -6.73 8.25
CA ILE A 74 -0.35 -5.97 7.12
C ILE A 74 -0.54 -6.85 5.90
N SER A 75 0.31 -7.86 5.70
CA SER A 75 0.14 -8.86 4.65
C SER A 75 -1.22 -9.57 4.77
N ALA A 76 -1.52 -10.15 5.94
CA ALA A 76 -2.79 -10.81 6.21
C ALA A 76 -3.96 -9.82 6.15
N PHE A 77 -3.82 -8.64 6.72
CA PHE A 77 -4.87 -7.62 6.76
C PHE A 77 -5.20 -7.09 5.37
N SER A 78 -4.19 -6.87 4.51
CA SER A 78 -4.42 -6.46 3.12
C SER A 78 -5.22 -7.51 2.33
N ALA A 79 -4.94 -8.81 2.53
CA ALA A 79 -5.72 -9.88 1.92
C ALA A 79 -7.18 -9.86 2.37
N VAL A 80 -7.43 -9.63 3.66
CA VAL A 80 -8.79 -9.53 4.21
C VAL A 80 -9.54 -8.36 3.58
N LEU A 81 -8.93 -7.16 3.54
CA LEU A 81 -9.57 -5.97 2.96
C LEU A 81 -9.79 -6.11 1.45
N MET A 82 -8.86 -6.73 0.73
CA MET A 82 -9.05 -7.07 -0.68
C MET A 82 -10.22 -8.04 -0.89
N ALA A 83 -10.37 -9.04 -0.01
CA ALA A 83 -11.50 -9.96 -0.06
C ALA A 83 -12.83 -9.27 0.22
N MET A 84 -12.89 -8.35 1.20
CA MET A 84 -14.07 -7.53 1.51
C MET A 84 -14.47 -6.61 0.36
N SER A 85 -13.50 -6.11 -0.41
CA SER A 85 -13.73 -5.23 -1.57
C SER A 85 -14.09 -5.97 -2.86
N LYS A 86 -14.03 -7.30 -2.87
CA LYS A 86 -14.27 -8.10 -4.07
C LYS A 86 -15.66 -7.85 -4.68
N GLY A 87 -15.68 -7.52 -5.98
CA GLY A 87 -16.90 -7.21 -6.71
C GLY A 87 -17.44 -5.79 -6.51
N ARG A 88 -16.80 -4.97 -5.68
CA ARG A 88 -17.10 -3.55 -5.53
C ARG A 88 -16.33 -2.72 -6.56
N LYS A 89 -16.84 -1.54 -6.87
CA LYS A 89 -16.13 -0.54 -7.67
C LYS A 89 -15.04 0.09 -6.81
N GLY A 90 -13.85 0.25 -7.36
CA GLY A 90 -12.69 0.82 -6.67
C GLY A 90 -11.54 -0.17 -6.55
N VAL A 91 -10.54 0.20 -5.80
CA VAL A 91 -9.32 -0.56 -5.58
C VAL A 91 -9.01 -0.66 -4.09
N THR A 92 -8.30 -1.72 -3.70
CA THR A 92 -7.83 -1.94 -2.33
C THR A 92 -6.44 -2.58 -2.40
N GLY A 93 -5.51 -2.09 -1.62
CA GLY A 93 -4.19 -2.72 -1.55
C GLY A 93 -3.21 -2.01 -0.63
N PHE A 94 -2.08 -2.66 -0.43
CA PHE A 94 -0.98 -2.17 0.38
C PHE A 94 -0.40 -0.85 -0.16
N ILE A 95 -0.08 0.04 0.73
CA ILE A 95 0.79 1.20 0.51
C ILE A 95 1.68 1.43 1.74
N GLU A 96 2.74 2.22 1.56
CA GLU A 96 3.48 2.84 2.63
C GLU A 96 3.19 4.35 2.65
N ASP A 97 2.99 4.90 3.83
CA ASP A 97 3.04 6.32 4.15
C ASP A 97 4.51 6.78 4.01
N TYR A 98 4.88 7.26 2.82
CA TYR A 98 6.28 7.38 2.39
C TYR A 98 6.90 8.73 2.71
N THR A 99 6.20 9.83 2.47
CA THR A 99 6.65 11.19 2.80
C THR A 99 5.52 12.22 2.67
N TYR A 100 5.78 13.40 3.23
CA TYR A 100 4.82 14.51 3.24
C TYR A 100 5.33 15.70 2.43
N ASP A 101 4.46 16.33 1.64
CA ASP A 101 4.65 17.67 1.12
C ASP A 101 3.98 18.66 2.09
N LEU A 102 4.78 19.42 2.81
CA LEU A 102 4.31 20.38 3.83
C LEU A 102 4.19 21.82 3.26
N THR A 103 4.11 21.97 1.95
CA THR A 103 3.89 23.27 1.32
C THR A 103 2.54 23.83 1.76
N GLN A 104 2.56 24.96 2.45
CA GLN A 104 1.37 25.57 3.05
C GLN A 104 0.24 25.74 2.05
N GLY A 105 -0.94 25.21 2.37
CA GLY A 105 -2.14 25.21 1.55
C GLY A 105 -2.14 24.18 0.39
N GLN A 106 -1.09 23.35 0.30
CA GLN A 106 -0.95 22.29 -0.70
C GLN A 106 -0.46 21.00 -0.06
N GLU A 107 -0.64 20.87 1.25
CA GLU A 107 -0.15 19.73 2.02
C GLU A 107 -0.73 18.42 1.48
N LEU A 108 0.16 17.46 1.24
CA LEU A 108 -0.18 16.13 0.70
C LEU A 108 0.72 15.07 1.32
N GLU A 109 0.21 13.88 1.34
CA GLU A 109 0.96 12.68 1.62
C GLU A 109 1.23 11.92 0.34
N LEU A 110 2.45 11.47 0.17
CA LEU A 110 2.84 10.54 -0.87
C LEU A 110 2.79 9.12 -0.29
N ALA A 111 1.86 8.33 -0.79
CA ALA A 111 1.84 6.90 -0.58
C ALA A 111 2.59 6.21 -1.71
N SER A 112 3.53 5.38 -1.32
CA SER A 112 4.37 4.64 -2.27
C SER A 112 4.86 3.34 -1.61
N HIS A 113 5.84 2.76 -2.13
CA HIS A 113 6.85 1.87 -1.58
C HIS A 113 8.00 1.84 -2.60
N MET A 114 9.16 1.36 -2.20
CA MET A 114 10.30 1.36 -3.12
C MET A 114 10.09 0.51 -4.38
N LEU A 115 9.18 -0.46 -4.36
CA LEU A 115 8.78 -1.29 -5.50
C LEU A 115 7.28 -1.62 -5.49
N GLU A 116 6.71 -2.01 -4.36
CA GLU A 116 5.52 -2.84 -4.24
C GLU A 116 4.23 -2.06 -3.93
N VAL A 117 3.75 -1.26 -4.87
CA VAL A 117 2.39 -0.70 -4.82
C VAL A 117 1.51 -1.45 -5.83
N PRO A 118 0.30 -1.90 -5.45
CA PRO A 118 -0.55 -2.69 -6.33
C PRO A 118 -0.87 -2.00 -7.65
N VAL A 119 -0.71 -2.72 -8.75
CA VAL A 119 -0.94 -2.19 -10.11
C VAL A 119 -2.35 -1.64 -10.34
N ASN A 120 -3.32 -2.09 -9.54
CA ASN A 120 -4.72 -1.67 -9.66
C ASN A 120 -4.96 -0.19 -9.32
N PHE A 121 -4.02 0.46 -8.62
CA PHE A 121 -4.08 1.91 -8.36
C PHE A 121 -3.72 2.77 -9.55
N ALA A 122 -3.19 2.22 -10.62
CA ALA A 122 -2.72 2.99 -11.77
C ALA A 122 -3.85 3.78 -12.46
N ALA A 123 -3.71 5.09 -12.53
CA ALA A 123 -4.63 5.97 -13.26
C ALA A 123 -4.47 5.86 -14.78
N THR A 124 -3.28 5.48 -15.22
CA THR A 124 -2.90 5.35 -16.63
C THR A 124 -2.17 4.03 -16.85
N LYS A 125 -1.90 3.68 -18.10
CA LYS A 125 -1.14 2.48 -18.43
C LYS A 125 0.24 2.52 -17.78
N PRO A 126 0.58 1.57 -16.85
CA PRO A 126 1.86 1.57 -16.18
C PRO A 126 3.05 1.36 -17.12
N GLU A 127 4.20 1.86 -16.71
CA GLU A 127 5.49 1.67 -17.39
C GLU A 127 6.32 0.64 -16.65
N ILE A 128 6.98 -0.28 -17.37
CA ILE A 128 8.02 -1.14 -16.79
C ILE A 128 9.39 -0.49 -17.04
N ASP A 129 10.13 -0.31 -15.96
CA ASP A 129 11.55 0.05 -16.06
C ASP A 129 12.41 -0.81 -15.14
N VAL A 130 13.73 -0.85 -15.42
CA VAL A 130 14.75 -1.53 -14.63
C VAL A 130 15.75 -0.50 -14.17
N LEU A 131 15.67 -0.14 -12.92
CA LEU A 131 16.43 0.96 -12.35
C LEU A 131 17.19 0.51 -11.10
N PRO A 132 18.33 1.14 -10.78
CA PRO A 132 19.09 0.83 -9.58
C PRO A 132 18.25 0.88 -8.32
N LEU A 133 18.51 -0.07 -7.41
CA LEU A 133 17.98 -0.10 -6.07
C LEU A 133 19.11 -0.47 -5.11
N GLY A 134 19.55 0.48 -4.29
CA GLY A 134 20.69 0.31 -3.37
C GLY A 134 20.39 -0.49 -2.10
N ILE A 135 19.29 -1.27 -2.07
CA ILE A 135 18.80 -2.00 -0.91
C ILE A 135 18.83 -3.49 -1.19
N GLY A 136 19.13 -4.30 -0.17
CA GLY A 136 19.11 -5.76 -0.23
C GLY A 136 20.28 -6.41 -0.98
N GLY A 137 21.20 -5.63 -1.55
CA GLY A 137 22.40 -6.15 -2.24
C GLY A 137 22.08 -7.04 -3.44
N LYS A 138 20.93 -6.81 -4.11
CA LYS A 138 20.46 -7.57 -5.26
C LYS A 138 20.73 -6.82 -6.57
N GLU A 139 20.51 -7.51 -7.71
CA GLU A 139 20.50 -6.88 -9.03
C GLU A 139 19.35 -5.87 -9.17
N ASP A 140 19.49 -4.91 -10.08
CA ASP A 140 18.46 -3.90 -10.35
C ASP A 140 17.12 -4.55 -10.73
N PRO A 141 16.06 -4.32 -9.96
CA PRO A 141 14.77 -4.97 -10.20
C PRO A 141 13.95 -4.24 -11.27
N ALA A 142 13.19 -5.01 -12.05
CA ALA A 142 12.12 -4.44 -12.83
C ALA A 142 10.94 -4.08 -11.91
N ARG A 143 10.30 -2.94 -12.20
CA ARG A 143 9.17 -2.39 -11.45
C ARG A 143 8.16 -1.70 -12.34
N LEU A 144 6.92 -1.60 -11.88
CA LEU A 144 5.91 -0.74 -12.49
C LEU A 144 5.99 0.66 -11.91
N ILE A 145 5.97 1.63 -12.80
CA ILE A 145 5.96 3.07 -12.50
C ILE A 145 4.64 3.62 -13.01
N PHE A 146 3.89 4.29 -12.13
CA PHE A 146 2.62 4.93 -12.48
C PHE A 146 2.21 5.96 -11.42
N ASP A 147 1.30 6.83 -11.78
CA ASP A 147 0.59 7.72 -10.86
C ASP A 147 -0.79 7.13 -10.53
N GLY A 148 -1.23 7.30 -9.28
CA GLY A 148 -2.50 6.78 -8.77
C GLY A 148 -3.71 7.55 -9.26
N ALA A 149 -4.88 6.89 -9.20
CA ALA A 149 -6.16 7.49 -9.49
C ALA A 149 -6.64 8.41 -8.36
N GLU A 150 -7.57 9.30 -8.68
CA GLU A 150 -8.22 10.23 -7.76
C GLU A 150 -9.51 9.64 -7.19
N GLY A 151 -9.95 10.14 -6.05
CA GLY A 151 -11.24 9.83 -5.46
C GLY A 151 -11.23 9.77 -3.94
N ASP A 152 -12.42 9.68 -3.35
CA ASP A 152 -12.56 9.42 -1.93
C ASP A 152 -12.15 7.98 -1.59
N GLY A 153 -11.56 7.82 -0.41
CA GLY A 153 -11.12 6.51 0.08
C GLY A 153 -10.86 6.51 1.57
N ILE A 154 -10.33 5.39 2.02
CA ILE A 154 -9.86 5.21 3.39
C ILE A 154 -8.42 4.72 3.40
N GLN A 155 -7.65 5.13 4.41
CA GLN A 155 -6.40 4.51 4.80
C GLN A 155 -6.63 3.69 6.08
N VAL A 156 -6.18 2.45 6.10
CA VAL A 156 -6.42 1.54 7.23
C VAL A 156 -5.13 0.82 7.59
N THR A 157 -4.81 0.78 8.89
CA THR A 157 -3.73 -0.06 9.40
C THR A 157 -4.18 -0.90 10.59
N MET A 158 -3.44 -1.97 10.88
CA MET A 158 -3.60 -2.77 12.08
C MET A 158 -2.29 -2.76 12.86
N VAL A 159 -2.34 -2.31 14.11
CA VAL A 159 -1.18 -2.23 14.99
C VAL A 159 -1.31 -3.18 16.17
N ASP A 160 -0.17 -3.71 16.60
CA ASP A 160 -0.05 -4.58 17.76
C ASP A 160 0.13 -3.73 19.02
N MET A 161 -0.81 -3.82 19.96
CA MET A 161 -0.80 -3.09 21.21
C MET A 161 -0.24 -3.95 22.37
N GLY A 162 0.26 -5.16 22.06
CA GLY A 162 0.84 -6.10 23.00
C GLY A 162 -0.15 -7.17 23.46
N ASP A 163 -1.29 -6.79 23.94
CA ASP A 163 -2.36 -7.71 24.43
C ASP A 163 -3.56 -7.80 23.49
N HIS A 164 -3.67 -6.89 22.53
CA HIS A 164 -4.73 -6.84 21.52
C HIS A 164 -4.24 -6.17 20.23
N PHE A 165 -5.05 -6.25 19.18
CA PHE A 165 -4.86 -5.46 17.95
C PHE A 165 -5.79 -4.25 17.95
N ARG A 166 -5.25 -3.15 17.39
CA ARG A 166 -5.99 -1.93 17.10
C ARG A 166 -6.04 -1.71 15.60
N ILE A 167 -7.22 -1.43 15.09
CA ILE A 167 -7.43 -0.91 13.73
C ILE A 167 -7.53 0.61 13.80
N ILE A 168 -6.82 1.29 12.91
CA ILE A 168 -6.94 2.73 12.70
C ILE A 168 -7.42 2.92 11.28
N CYS A 169 -8.54 3.63 11.11
CA CYS A 169 -9.16 3.89 9.82
C CYS A 169 -9.38 5.38 9.64
N ALA A 170 -8.75 5.96 8.62
CA ALA A 170 -8.86 7.39 8.29
C ALA A 170 -9.54 7.58 6.93
N ASP A 171 -10.49 8.52 6.85
CA ASP A 171 -11.00 9.01 5.58
C ASP A 171 -9.91 9.85 4.90
N ILE A 172 -9.71 9.61 3.61
CA ILE A 172 -8.74 10.31 2.78
C ILE A 172 -9.36 10.75 1.45
N GLU A 173 -8.75 11.74 0.84
CA GLU A 173 -9.02 12.16 -0.53
C GLU A 173 -7.77 11.88 -1.38
N LEU A 174 -7.85 10.91 -2.30
CA LEU A 174 -6.80 10.67 -3.28
C LEU A 174 -6.86 11.76 -4.35
N VAL A 175 -5.71 12.34 -4.66
CA VAL A 175 -5.60 13.45 -5.59
C VAL A 175 -4.64 13.13 -6.72
N LYS A 176 -4.84 13.81 -7.85
CA LYS A 176 -3.91 13.71 -8.97
C LYS A 176 -2.51 14.13 -8.56
N GLN A 177 -1.50 13.43 -9.09
CA GLN A 177 -0.10 13.81 -8.95
C GLN A 177 0.11 15.28 -9.37
N PRO A 178 0.49 16.20 -8.46
CA PRO A 178 0.51 17.63 -8.75
C PRO A 178 1.72 18.04 -9.58
N LYS A 179 2.80 17.29 -9.54
CA LYS A 179 4.07 17.60 -10.21
C LYS A 179 4.83 16.34 -10.61
N PRO A 180 5.59 16.34 -11.72
CA PRO A 180 6.47 15.22 -12.07
C PRO A 180 7.50 14.94 -10.98
N MET A 181 7.76 13.66 -10.72
CA MET A 181 8.78 13.20 -9.75
C MET A 181 9.81 12.29 -10.44
N PRO A 182 10.66 12.81 -11.35
CA PRO A 182 11.56 11.98 -12.14
C PRO A 182 12.66 11.29 -11.32
N LYS A 183 12.93 11.78 -10.09
CA LYS A 183 13.89 11.19 -9.16
C LYS A 183 13.27 10.12 -8.26
N LEU A 184 11.96 9.90 -8.36
CA LEU A 184 11.22 8.88 -7.62
C LEU A 184 10.51 7.94 -8.62
N PRO A 185 11.26 7.05 -9.28
CA PRO A 185 10.73 6.18 -10.33
C PRO A 185 10.06 4.94 -9.74
N VAL A 186 8.96 5.15 -9.04
CA VAL A 186 8.11 4.14 -8.40
C VAL A 186 6.65 4.45 -8.67
N ALA A 187 5.76 3.58 -8.24
CA ALA A 187 4.34 3.90 -8.20
C ALA A 187 4.07 4.96 -7.12
N ARG A 188 3.24 5.96 -7.41
CA ARG A 188 2.99 7.12 -6.55
C ARG A 188 1.50 7.36 -6.44
N ILE A 189 0.99 7.38 -5.21
CA ILE A 189 -0.38 7.71 -4.88
C ILE A 189 -0.35 8.93 -3.97
N MET A 190 -1.08 9.98 -4.33
CA MET A 190 -1.12 11.21 -3.54
C MET A 190 -2.47 11.32 -2.86
N TYR A 191 -2.47 11.66 -1.58
CA TYR A 191 -3.72 11.90 -0.86
C TYR A 191 -3.55 12.89 0.29
N ARG A 192 -4.64 13.27 0.88
CA ARG A 192 -4.71 14.00 2.13
C ARG A 192 -5.73 13.38 3.06
N HIS A 193 -5.44 13.39 4.34
CA HIS A 193 -6.39 12.99 5.37
C HIS A 193 -7.51 14.03 5.52
N LYS A 194 -8.69 13.57 5.93
CA LYS A 194 -9.80 14.41 6.36
C LYS A 194 -9.77 14.61 7.89
N PRO A 195 -10.27 15.75 8.42
CA PRO A 195 -10.94 16.86 7.73
C PRO A 195 -9.98 17.76 6.97
N ASN A 196 -8.71 17.74 7.29
CA ASN A 196 -7.61 18.39 6.62
C ASN A 196 -6.28 17.68 6.97
N PHE A 197 -5.24 17.95 6.21
CA PHE A 197 -3.96 17.30 6.35
C PHE A 197 -3.42 17.36 7.79
N SER A 198 -3.40 18.54 8.42
CA SER A 198 -2.78 18.73 9.74
C SER A 198 -3.49 17.94 10.85
N ILE A 199 -4.82 18.01 10.91
CA ILE A 199 -5.60 17.32 11.94
C ILE A 199 -5.61 15.81 11.68
N GLY A 200 -5.88 15.39 10.45
CA GLY A 200 -5.99 13.97 10.11
C GLY A 200 -4.68 13.22 10.26
N THR A 201 -3.56 13.79 9.76
CA THR A 201 -2.23 13.19 9.91
C THR A 201 -1.79 13.17 11.38
N ALA A 202 -2.05 14.25 12.14
CA ALA A 202 -1.77 14.26 13.59
C ALA A 202 -2.60 13.18 14.32
N ALA A 203 -3.88 13.05 13.99
CA ALA A 203 -4.74 12.02 14.56
C ALA A 203 -4.22 10.60 14.26
N TRP A 204 -3.80 10.35 13.02
CA TRP A 204 -3.15 9.09 12.62
C TRP A 204 -1.93 8.79 13.49
N CYS A 205 -1.00 9.74 13.62
CA CYS A 205 0.19 9.58 14.46
C CYS A 205 -0.16 9.37 15.95
N TYR A 206 -1.09 10.15 16.52
CA TYR A 206 -1.50 10.01 17.92
C TYR A 206 -2.24 8.71 18.20
N ALA A 207 -2.97 8.18 17.22
CA ALA A 207 -3.63 6.88 17.32
C ALA A 207 -2.63 5.70 17.30
N GLY A 208 -1.39 5.94 16.91
CA GLY A 208 -0.35 4.94 16.72
C GLY A 208 -0.31 4.37 15.30
N GLY A 209 -0.77 5.14 14.32
CA GLY A 209 -0.80 4.74 12.91
C GLY A 209 0.57 4.33 12.40
N ALA A 210 0.63 3.17 11.76
CA ALA A 210 1.85 2.64 11.15
C ALA A 210 2.01 3.19 9.73
N HIS A 211 3.28 3.25 9.25
CA HIS A 211 3.57 3.64 7.87
C HIS A 211 3.13 2.57 6.86
N HIS A 212 3.17 1.29 7.22
CA HIS A 212 2.52 0.24 6.43
C HIS A 212 1.02 0.26 6.65
N SER A 213 0.26 0.41 5.58
CA SER A 213 -1.19 0.48 5.64
C SER A 213 -1.84 -0.06 4.35
N VAL A 214 -3.15 -0.04 4.32
CA VAL A 214 -3.96 -0.38 3.14
C VAL A 214 -4.77 0.84 2.77
N VAL A 215 -4.71 1.24 1.51
CA VAL A 215 -5.65 2.22 0.95
C VAL A 215 -6.77 1.50 0.24
N SER A 216 -7.99 1.99 0.38
CA SER A 216 -9.14 1.49 -0.35
C SER A 216 -10.04 2.64 -0.82
N THR A 217 -10.42 2.59 -2.11
CA THR A 217 -11.51 3.40 -2.68
C THR A 217 -12.79 2.58 -2.87
N ALA A 218 -12.78 1.31 -2.44
CA ALA A 218 -13.88 0.37 -2.56
C ALA A 218 -14.60 0.11 -1.22
N LEU A 219 -13.93 0.38 -0.09
CA LEU A 219 -14.43 0.20 1.26
C LEU A 219 -14.64 1.56 1.93
N THR A 220 -15.50 1.58 2.95
CA THR A 220 -15.82 2.76 3.76
C THR A 220 -15.46 2.54 5.24
N ARG A 221 -15.47 3.59 6.05
CA ARG A 221 -15.31 3.48 7.51
C ARG A 221 -16.32 2.52 8.14
N GLU A 222 -17.55 2.52 7.64
CA GLU A 222 -18.64 1.65 8.13
C GLU A 222 -18.32 0.17 7.86
N ASP A 223 -17.72 -0.16 6.72
CA ASP A 223 -17.26 -1.53 6.43
C ASP A 223 -16.19 -1.96 7.45
N ILE A 224 -15.25 -1.08 7.76
CA ILE A 224 -14.19 -1.35 8.73
C ILE A 224 -14.77 -1.42 10.16
N ALA A 225 -15.75 -0.56 10.50
CA ALA A 225 -16.43 -0.61 11.78
C ALA A 225 -17.19 -1.93 11.98
N LEU A 226 -17.86 -2.41 10.93
CA LEU A 226 -18.51 -3.71 10.97
C LEU A 226 -17.50 -4.85 11.16
N PHE A 227 -16.39 -4.82 10.41
CA PHE A 227 -15.31 -5.81 10.57
C PHE A 227 -14.75 -5.81 12.00
N ALA A 228 -14.41 -4.64 12.54
CA ALA A 228 -13.90 -4.49 13.90
C ALA A 228 -14.90 -5.00 14.95
N HIS A 229 -16.18 -4.69 14.78
CA HIS A 229 -17.25 -5.19 15.66
C HIS A 229 -17.34 -6.72 15.64
N LEU A 230 -17.33 -7.33 14.44
CA LEU A 230 -17.45 -8.79 14.29
C LEU A 230 -16.23 -9.55 14.85
N THR A 231 -15.04 -8.95 14.79
CA THR A 231 -13.81 -9.54 15.29
C THR A 231 -13.48 -9.19 16.73
N GLY A 232 -14.22 -8.25 17.35
CA GLY A 232 -13.93 -7.74 18.69
C GLY A 232 -12.62 -6.93 18.74
N THR A 233 -12.19 -6.35 17.60
CA THR A 233 -10.94 -5.58 17.52
C THR A 233 -11.18 -4.11 17.86
N GLU A 234 -10.27 -3.49 18.59
CA GLU A 234 -10.32 -2.04 18.86
C GLU A 234 -10.29 -1.26 17.55
N LEU A 235 -11.12 -0.22 17.43
CA LEU A 235 -11.16 0.65 16.27
C LEU A 235 -11.05 2.12 16.67
N ILE A 236 -10.17 2.83 15.98
CA ILE A 236 -10.10 4.30 15.98
C ILE A 236 -10.46 4.77 14.57
N THR A 237 -11.39 5.71 14.48
CA THR A 237 -11.79 6.34 13.22
C THR A 237 -11.36 7.80 13.18
N ILE A 238 -10.92 8.25 12.00
CA ILE A 238 -10.48 9.62 11.70
C ILE A 238 -11.22 10.07 10.45
N GLY A 239 -11.81 11.26 10.46
CA GLY A 239 -12.58 11.75 9.31
C GLY A 239 -13.05 13.19 9.48
N GLU A 240 -14.06 13.59 8.72
CA GLU A 240 -14.59 14.97 8.71
C GLU A 240 -15.03 15.49 10.09
N ASP A 241 -15.38 14.60 11.00
CA ASP A 241 -15.82 14.88 12.37
C ASP A 241 -14.66 14.94 13.40
N THR A 242 -13.43 14.66 12.98
CA THR A 242 -12.25 14.68 13.86
C THR A 242 -11.81 16.11 14.16
N THR A 243 -11.61 16.44 15.43
CA THR A 243 -11.24 17.77 15.90
C THR A 243 -9.88 17.79 16.63
N GLU A 244 -9.30 18.97 16.84
CA GLU A 244 -8.11 19.12 17.66
C GLU A 244 -8.30 18.59 19.11
N ALA A 245 -9.52 18.70 19.66
CA ALA A 245 -9.82 18.20 21.00
C ALA A 245 -9.75 16.66 21.07
N ASP A 246 -9.96 15.97 19.95
CA ASP A 246 -9.87 14.52 19.89
C ASP A 246 -8.43 14.03 19.88
N LEU A 247 -7.47 14.83 19.36
CA LEU A 247 -6.04 14.52 19.39
C LEU A 247 -5.53 14.33 20.81
N LEU A 248 -5.97 15.17 21.76
CA LEU A 248 -5.61 15.05 23.17
C LEU A 248 -6.09 13.73 23.78
N LYS A 249 -7.28 13.27 23.40
CA LYS A 249 -7.85 11.99 23.87
C LYS A 249 -7.09 10.79 23.30
N LEU A 250 -6.64 10.87 22.04
CA LEU A 250 -5.85 9.81 21.39
C LEU A 250 -4.46 9.66 22.04
N GLY A 251 -3.80 10.76 22.36
CA GLY A 251 -2.47 10.75 22.98
C GLY A 251 -2.43 10.19 24.42
N TYR A 252 -3.58 10.14 25.13
CA TYR A 252 -3.68 9.58 26.48
C TYR A 252 -4.12 8.10 26.51
N ARG A 253 -4.43 7.49 25.37
CA ARG A 253 -4.74 6.05 25.28
C ARG A 253 -3.44 5.24 25.18
N ARG A 254 -2.73 5.15 26.29
CA ARG A 254 -1.58 4.27 26.48
C ARG A 254 -1.99 3.01 27.20
#